data_971c624511e94785cde93cd453f1327f
#
_entry.id   971c624511e94785cde93cd453f1327f
#
_cell.length_a   1.000
_cell.length_b   1.000
_cell.length_c   1.000
_cell.angle_alpha   90.00
_cell.angle_beta   90.00
_cell.angle_gamma   90.00
#
_symmetry.space_group_name_H-M   'P 1'
#
loop_
_entity.id
_entity.type
_entity.pdbx_description
1 polymer ?
#
loop_
_entity_poly.entity_id
_entity_poly.type
_entity_poly.pdbx_seq_one_letter_code
_entity_poly.pdbx_strand_id
1 'polypeptide(L)'
;MQPLPFGTRTFIMGILNVTPDSFSGDGLMARGEVIQNALEQAQRFLDEGADILDIGGESTRPGANPITEEEEMQRVLPVIKSVRSADMDILISIDSYKSKVAEAAIDAGADWINDGWALRADSKLAKVAARNGVPIILMHNRSKPSSVELNDRLGGRYVGTEYQDLLADVKSELMESVERARKAGIENDRIILDPGIGFGKTVPQNLELINRLNEIKALGYPILLGPSRKSFIGYTLDLPTNQRLEGTGASVAIGIARGADIVRVHDVEAMTRVAKMTDAIVRH
;
A
#
# COMPACT_ATOMS: atom_id res chain seq x y z
N MET A 1 -5.76 -15.10 13.67
CA MET A 1 -5.20 -15.35 12.31
C MET A 1 -3.73 -15.70 12.44
N GLN A 2 -3.25 -16.73 11.76
CA GLN A 2 -1.81 -17.04 11.75
C GLN A 2 -1.08 -16.00 10.90
N PRO A 3 0.11 -15.54 11.32
CA PRO A 3 0.91 -14.63 10.51
C PRO A 3 1.30 -15.31 9.18
N LEU A 4 1.39 -14.52 8.10
CA LEU A 4 1.89 -15.03 6.83
C LEU A 4 3.34 -15.55 7.01
N PRO A 5 3.71 -16.65 6.35
CA PRO A 5 5.06 -17.20 6.43
C PRO A 5 6.05 -16.35 5.59
N PHE A 6 6.33 -15.13 6.06
CA PHE A 6 7.28 -14.23 5.41
C PHE A 6 8.65 -14.89 5.22
N GLY A 7 9.34 -14.53 4.13
CA GLY A 7 10.64 -15.11 3.77
C GLY A 7 10.57 -16.36 2.89
N THR A 8 9.43 -17.07 2.83
CA THR A 8 9.27 -18.28 2.00
C THR A 8 8.96 -17.95 0.53
N ARG A 9 8.15 -16.93 0.30
CA ARG A 9 7.79 -16.37 -1.02
C ARG A 9 7.37 -14.92 -0.88
N THR A 10 7.20 -14.26 -2.01
CA THR A 10 6.59 -12.93 -2.06
C THR A 10 5.06 -13.02 -2.09
N PHE A 11 4.39 -12.20 -1.28
CA PHE A 11 2.94 -12.08 -1.25
C PHE A 11 2.48 -10.92 -2.14
N ILE A 12 1.36 -11.12 -2.83
CA ILE A 12 0.79 -10.15 -3.76
C ILE A 12 -0.39 -9.44 -3.10
N MET A 13 -0.29 -8.11 -2.96
CA MET A 13 -1.35 -7.25 -2.46
C MET A 13 -1.95 -6.47 -3.63
N GLY A 14 -3.18 -6.83 -4.01
CA GLY A 14 -3.93 -6.14 -5.08
C GLY A 14 -4.59 -4.86 -4.57
N ILE A 15 -4.41 -3.76 -5.31
CA ILE A 15 -4.96 -2.44 -4.98
C ILE A 15 -6.40 -2.35 -5.46
N LEU A 16 -7.35 -2.25 -4.53
CA LEU A 16 -8.77 -2.07 -4.81
C LEU A 16 -9.24 -0.68 -4.35
N ASN A 17 -9.09 0.31 -5.22
CA ASN A 17 -9.53 1.67 -4.92
C ASN A 17 -11.05 1.84 -5.13
N VAL A 18 -11.76 2.22 -4.08
CA VAL A 18 -13.21 2.51 -4.11
C VAL A 18 -13.41 4.03 -4.16
N THR A 19 -12.83 4.65 -5.18
CA THR A 19 -12.98 6.09 -5.43
C THR A 19 -13.91 6.32 -6.63
N PRO A 20 -14.60 7.48 -6.72
CA PRO A 20 -15.47 7.78 -7.86
C PRO A 20 -14.79 7.58 -9.22
N ASP A 21 -13.50 7.93 -9.31
CA ASP A 21 -12.73 7.84 -10.57
C ASP A 21 -12.31 6.41 -10.92
N SER A 22 -12.38 5.47 -9.99
CA SER A 22 -11.86 4.11 -10.20
C SER A 22 -12.84 3.19 -10.91
N PHE A 23 -14.15 3.44 -10.77
CA PHE A 23 -15.20 2.59 -11.32
C PHE A 23 -16.18 3.34 -12.23
N SER A 24 -16.18 4.68 -12.22
CA SER A 24 -17.03 5.50 -13.10
C SER A 24 -16.16 6.39 -13.98
N GLY A 25 -16.26 6.22 -15.28
CA GLY A 25 -15.58 7.12 -16.24
C GLY A 25 -16.06 8.58 -16.17
N ASP A 26 -17.21 8.85 -15.51
CA ASP A 26 -17.90 10.15 -15.45
C ASP A 26 -18.63 10.44 -14.12
N GLY A 27 -18.40 9.65 -13.07
CA GLY A 27 -18.93 9.91 -11.72
C GLY A 27 -20.41 9.60 -11.51
N LEU A 28 -21.09 8.99 -12.47
CA LEU A 28 -22.55 8.79 -12.47
C LEU A 28 -23.02 7.37 -12.12
N MET A 29 -22.12 6.44 -11.76
CA MET A 29 -22.51 5.08 -11.42
C MET A 29 -23.34 5.01 -10.13
N ALA A 30 -24.42 4.22 -10.17
CA ALA A 30 -25.21 3.92 -9.00
C ALA A 30 -24.36 3.12 -7.97
N ARG A 31 -24.60 3.33 -6.67
CA ARG A 31 -23.83 2.71 -5.59
C ARG A 31 -23.75 1.17 -5.69
N GLY A 32 -24.83 0.53 -6.20
CA GLY A 32 -24.86 -0.92 -6.44
C GLY A 32 -23.89 -1.38 -7.51
N GLU A 33 -23.72 -0.60 -8.58
CA GLU A 33 -22.78 -0.91 -9.67
C GLU A 33 -21.32 -0.79 -9.21
N VAL A 34 -21.02 0.20 -8.36
CA VAL A 34 -19.66 0.35 -7.77
C VAL A 34 -19.29 -0.88 -6.93
N ILE A 35 -20.23 -1.39 -6.11
CA ILE A 35 -20.00 -2.58 -5.28
C ILE A 35 -19.83 -3.81 -6.18
N GLN A 36 -20.66 -3.96 -7.21
CA GLN A 36 -20.57 -5.10 -8.13
C GLN A 36 -19.22 -5.10 -8.88
N ASN A 37 -18.80 -3.96 -9.41
CA ASN A 37 -17.53 -3.82 -10.10
C ASN A 37 -16.33 -4.09 -9.16
N ALA A 38 -16.43 -3.66 -7.89
CA ALA A 38 -15.42 -3.95 -6.88
C ALA A 38 -15.33 -5.45 -6.57
N LEU A 39 -16.47 -6.15 -6.48
CA LEU A 39 -16.51 -7.60 -6.31
C LEU A 39 -15.92 -8.36 -7.49
N GLU A 40 -16.26 -7.98 -8.71
CA GLU A 40 -15.72 -8.58 -9.93
C GLU A 40 -14.19 -8.37 -10.00
N GLN A 41 -13.72 -7.18 -9.63
CA GLN A 41 -12.28 -6.93 -9.54
C GLN A 41 -11.61 -7.73 -8.43
N ALA A 42 -12.25 -7.88 -7.26
CA ALA A 42 -11.74 -8.69 -6.16
C ALA A 42 -11.62 -10.16 -6.57
N GLN A 43 -12.65 -10.72 -7.22
CA GLN A 43 -12.63 -12.10 -7.74
C GLN A 43 -11.53 -12.28 -8.79
N ARG A 44 -11.43 -11.34 -9.73
CA ARG A 44 -10.34 -11.37 -10.72
C ARG A 44 -8.97 -11.36 -10.07
N PHE A 45 -8.74 -10.52 -9.06
CA PHE A 45 -7.47 -10.47 -8.36
C PHE A 45 -7.15 -11.76 -7.62
N LEU A 46 -8.17 -12.40 -7.01
CA LEU A 46 -8.02 -13.73 -6.40
C LEU A 46 -7.60 -14.77 -7.45
N ASP A 47 -8.28 -14.83 -8.59
CA ASP A 47 -7.98 -15.75 -9.69
C ASP A 47 -6.58 -15.49 -10.30
N GLU A 48 -6.14 -14.24 -10.33
CA GLU A 48 -4.82 -13.80 -10.78
C GLU A 48 -3.70 -14.07 -9.76
N GLY A 49 -4.05 -14.50 -8.53
CA GLY A 49 -3.12 -14.93 -7.48
C GLY A 49 -2.76 -13.84 -6.47
N ALA A 50 -3.65 -12.90 -6.21
CA ALA A 50 -3.51 -12.01 -5.06
C ALA A 50 -3.71 -12.79 -3.75
N ASP A 51 -2.89 -12.48 -2.76
CA ASP A 51 -2.99 -12.99 -1.39
C ASP A 51 -3.79 -12.05 -0.49
N ILE A 52 -3.76 -10.75 -0.82
CA ILE A 52 -4.33 -9.67 -0.01
C ILE A 52 -5.04 -8.69 -0.95
N LEU A 53 -6.24 -8.25 -0.58
CA LEU A 53 -6.91 -7.09 -1.18
C LEU A 53 -6.67 -5.88 -0.27
N ASP A 54 -6.12 -4.80 -0.83
CA ASP A 54 -5.95 -3.56 -0.10
C ASP A 54 -7.02 -2.55 -0.54
N ILE A 55 -8.03 -2.35 0.30
CA ILE A 55 -9.23 -1.59 -0.01
C ILE A 55 -9.08 -0.17 0.51
N GLY A 56 -9.09 0.81 -0.37
CA GLY A 56 -8.97 2.23 -0.04
C GLY A 56 -10.12 3.07 -0.59
N GLY A 57 -10.64 3.98 0.25
CA GLY A 57 -11.72 4.91 -0.12
C GLY A 57 -11.22 6.33 -0.44
N GLU A 58 -9.99 6.67 -0.05
CA GLU A 58 -9.37 7.98 -0.26
C GLU A 58 -8.23 7.88 -1.29
N SER A 59 -8.14 8.86 -2.18
CA SER A 59 -7.02 8.93 -3.11
C SER A 59 -5.77 9.48 -2.42
N THR A 60 -4.68 8.73 -2.44
CA THR A 60 -3.37 9.16 -1.91
C THR A 60 -2.46 9.78 -2.97
N ARG A 61 -2.99 10.09 -4.18
CA ARG A 61 -2.23 10.73 -5.25
C ARG A 61 -1.81 12.15 -4.84
N PRO A 62 -0.62 12.62 -5.25
CA PRO A 62 -0.22 14.00 -5.02
C PRO A 62 -1.27 14.99 -5.53
N GLY A 63 -1.75 15.89 -4.66
CA GLY A 63 -2.77 16.88 -4.99
C GLY A 63 -4.22 16.45 -4.80
N ALA A 64 -4.49 15.20 -4.37
CA ALA A 64 -5.84 14.77 -4.02
C ALA A 64 -6.35 15.47 -2.75
N ASN A 65 -7.64 15.79 -2.73
CA ASN A 65 -8.29 16.34 -1.54
C ASN A 65 -8.63 15.22 -0.55
N PRO A 66 -8.42 15.43 0.75
CA PRO A 66 -8.87 14.49 1.78
C PRO A 66 -10.41 14.47 1.83
N ILE A 67 -10.96 13.30 2.21
CA ILE A 67 -12.38 13.11 2.43
C ILE A 67 -12.70 12.90 3.91
N THR A 68 -13.98 13.03 4.29
CA THR A 68 -14.39 12.78 5.68
C THR A 68 -14.36 11.30 6.03
N GLU A 69 -14.31 10.97 7.35
CA GLU A 69 -14.40 9.59 7.84
C GLU A 69 -15.70 8.92 7.37
N GLU A 70 -16.81 9.66 7.44
CA GLU A 70 -18.13 9.18 7.04
C GLU A 70 -18.19 8.84 5.54
N GLU A 71 -17.61 9.68 4.70
CA GLU A 71 -17.54 9.44 3.26
C GLU A 71 -16.68 8.22 2.94
N GLU A 72 -15.51 8.10 3.59
CA GLU A 72 -14.64 6.96 3.41
C GLU A 72 -15.30 5.66 3.84
N MET A 73 -15.94 5.63 5.03
CA MET A 73 -16.72 4.47 5.49
C MET A 73 -17.85 4.10 4.53
N GLN A 74 -18.56 5.09 3.97
CA GLN A 74 -19.61 4.84 2.99
C GLN A 74 -19.10 4.17 1.71
N ARG A 75 -17.85 4.40 1.34
CA ARG A 75 -17.20 3.78 0.17
C ARG A 75 -16.73 2.37 0.49
N VAL A 76 -15.94 2.18 1.56
CA VAL A 76 -15.20 0.93 1.79
C VAL A 76 -16.02 -0.16 2.48
N LEU A 77 -16.89 0.18 3.46
CA LEU A 77 -17.59 -0.84 4.26
C LEU A 77 -18.51 -1.74 3.44
N PRO A 78 -19.30 -1.24 2.47
CA PRO A 78 -20.12 -2.11 1.64
C PRO A 78 -19.29 -3.10 0.82
N VAL A 79 -18.12 -2.68 0.31
CA VAL A 79 -17.22 -3.55 -0.47
C VAL A 79 -16.63 -4.64 0.43
N ILE A 80 -16.10 -4.29 1.62
CA ILE A 80 -15.55 -5.26 2.57
C ILE A 80 -16.60 -6.32 2.93
N LYS A 81 -17.83 -5.90 3.30
CA LYS A 81 -18.93 -6.79 3.62
C LYS A 81 -19.30 -7.71 2.46
N SER A 82 -19.31 -7.18 1.23
CA SER A 82 -19.65 -7.94 0.04
C SER A 82 -18.58 -9.00 -0.28
N VAL A 83 -17.28 -8.66 -0.18
CA VAL A 83 -16.17 -9.61 -0.37
C VAL A 83 -16.27 -10.74 0.68
N ARG A 84 -16.55 -10.44 1.95
CA ARG A 84 -16.74 -11.45 2.98
C ARG A 84 -17.99 -12.31 2.75
N SER A 85 -19.10 -11.70 2.32
CA SER A 85 -20.35 -12.43 2.03
C SER A 85 -20.23 -13.33 0.80
N ALA A 86 -19.29 -13.06 -0.11
CA ALA A 86 -18.97 -13.89 -1.25
C ALA A 86 -18.05 -15.08 -0.92
N ASP A 87 -17.68 -15.25 0.37
CA ASP A 87 -16.84 -16.33 0.90
C ASP A 87 -15.49 -16.47 0.16
N MET A 88 -14.91 -15.33 -0.26
CA MET A 88 -13.61 -15.29 -0.90
C MET A 88 -12.52 -15.56 0.15
N ASP A 89 -11.72 -16.59 -0.06
CA ASP A 89 -10.56 -16.92 0.80
C ASP A 89 -9.37 -16.00 0.49
N ILE A 90 -9.49 -14.73 0.88
CA ILE A 90 -8.48 -13.69 0.69
C ILE A 90 -8.40 -12.78 1.90
N LEU A 91 -7.19 -12.34 2.25
CA LEU A 91 -6.99 -11.33 3.30
C LEU A 91 -7.46 -9.96 2.81
N ILE A 92 -8.09 -9.20 3.70
CA ILE A 92 -8.52 -7.82 3.44
C ILE A 92 -7.71 -6.86 4.32
N SER A 93 -7.02 -5.94 3.67
CA SER A 93 -6.37 -4.78 4.28
C SER A 93 -7.22 -3.54 4.05
N ILE A 94 -7.39 -2.69 5.06
CA ILE A 94 -7.98 -1.36 4.91
C ILE A 94 -6.87 -0.32 4.76
N ASP A 95 -6.81 0.36 3.61
CA ASP A 95 -5.89 1.48 3.35
C ASP A 95 -6.51 2.76 3.90
N SER A 96 -6.25 3.04 5.18
CA SER A 96 -6.72 4.23 5.87
C SER A 96 -5.86 4.55 7.09
N TYR A 97 -5.60 5.85 7.29
CA TYR A 97 -4.93 6.38 8.48
C TYR A 97 -5.92 6.85 9.57
N LYS A 98 -7.23 6.75 9.31
CA LYS A 98 -8.31 7.24 10.22
C LYS A 98 -8.77 6.10 11.13
N SER A 99 -8.66 6.29 12.43
CA SER A 99 -8.97 5.24 13.43
C SER A 99 -10.40 4.74 13.37
N LYS A 100 -11.39 5.62 13.15
CA LYS A 100 -12.80 5.23 13.06
C LYS A 100 -13.09 4.41 11.80
N VAL A 101 -12.45 4.76 10.67
CA VAL A 101 -12.59 3.99 9.43
C VAL A 101 -11.98 2.61 9.60
N ALA A 102 -10.78 2.53 10.16
CA ALA A 102 -10.10 1.25 10.40
C ALA A 102 -10.89 0.36 11.37
N GLU A 103 -11.43 0.92 12.46
CA GLU A 103 -12.26 0.18 13.41
C GLU A 103 -13.51 -0.39 12.74
N ALA A 104 -14.26 0.45 12.01
CA ALA A 104 -15.45 0.01 11.29
C ALA A 104 -15.15 -1.01 10.19
N ALA A 105 -13.98 -0.90 9.52
CA ALA A 105 -13.54 -1.86 8.52
C ALA A 105 -13.20 -3.23 9.13
N ILE A 106 -12.55 -3.25 10.30
CA ILE A 106 -12.26 -4.49 11.05
C ILE A 106 -13.58 -5.15 11.49
N ASP A 107 -14.52 -4.39 12.03
CA ASP A 107 -15.85 -4.88 12.39
C ASP A 107 -16.62 -5.43 11.17
N ALA A 108 -16.36 -4.90 9.97
CA ALA A 108 -16.93 -5.36 8.72
C ALA A 108 -16.20 -6.59 8.13
N GLY A 109 -15.05 -6.99 8.70
CA GLY A 109 -14.29 -8.17 8.29
C GLY A 109 -12.92 -7.89 7.68
N ALA A 110 -12.36 -6.68 7.78
CA ALA A 110 -10.96 -6.43 7.41
C ALA A 110 -10.01 -7.13 8.40
N ASP A 111 -8.92 -7.66 7.89
CA ASP A 111 -7.92 -8.43 8.65
C ASP A 111 -6.72 -7.59 9.05
N TRP A 112 -6.35 -6.59 8.25
CA TRP A 112 -5.15 -5.77 8.38
C TRP A 112 -5.47 -4.28 8.26
N ILE A 113 -4.57 -3.45 8.79
CA ILE A 113 -4.56 -2.00 8.59
C ILE A 113 -3.33 -1.62 7.77
N ASN A 114 -3.52 -0.84 6.70
CA ASN A 114 -2.45 -0.21 5.94
C ASN A 114 -2.46 1.30 6.22
N ASP A 115 -1.50 1.75 7.07
CA ASP A 115 -1.43 3.15 7.51
C ASP A 115 -0.35 3.92 6.74
N GLY A 116 -0.79 4.70 5.77
CA GLY A 116 0.06 5.57 4.94
C GLY A 116 0.77 6.71 5.69
N TRP A 117 0.54 6.87 7.00
CA TRP A 117 1.17 7.90 7.85
C TRP A 117 1.91 7.32 9.06
N ALA A 118 1.94 6.01 9.24
CA ALA A 118 2.67 5.33 10.30
C ALA A 118 2.38 5.90 11.70
N LEU A 119 1.08 5.92 12.07
CA LEU A 119 0.56 6.37 13.37
C LEU A 119 0.85 7.85 13.71
N ARG A 120 1.08 8.68 12.68
CA ARG A 120 1.35 10.12 12.88
C ARG A 120 0.14 10.99 12.61
N ALA A 121 -0.80 10.54 11.77
CA ALA A 121 -1.99 11.32 11.41
C ALA A 121 -3.11 11.19 12.46
N ASP A 122 -3.36 9.97 12.96
CA ASP A 122 -4.34 9.71 14.01
C ASP A 122 -3.73 8.84 15.11
N SER A 123 -3.51 9.44 16.28
CA SER A 123 -2.92 8.76 17.45
C SER A 123 -3.78 7.64 18.04
N LYS A 124 -5.09 7.56 17.70
CA LYS A 124 -6.00 6.53 18.17
C LYS A 124 -5.87 5.24 17.36
N LEU A 125 -5.35 5.31 16.13
CA LEU A 125 -5.24 4.16 15.23
C LEU A 125 -4.41 3.02 15.84
N ALA A 126 -3.31 3.36 16.54
CA ALA A 126 -2.48 2.39 17.23
C ALA A 126 -3.28 1.57 18.29
N LYS A 127 -4.19 2.22 19.01
CA LYS A 127 -5.06 1.53 19.99
C LYS A 127 -6.09 0.62 19.30
N VAL A 128 -6.60 1.01 18.14
CA VAL A 128 -7.49 0.17 17.32
C VAL A 128 -6.78 -1.10 16.90
N ALA A 129 -5.57 -0.99 16.32
CA ALA A 129 -4.78 -2.14 15.92
C ALA A 129 -4.45 -3.07 17.10
N ALA A 130 -3.96 -2.51 18.22
CA ALA A 130 -3.59 -3.28 19.42
C ALA A 130 -4.79 -4.02 20.03
N ARG A 131 -5.93 -3.35 20.19
CA ARG A 131 -7.14 -3.93 20.78
C ARG A 131 -7.69 -5.09 19.96
N ASN A 132 -7.65 -4.98 18.65
CA ASN A 132 -8.15 -6.01 17.74
C ASN A 132 -7.09 -7.07 17.39
N GLY A 133 -5.83 -6.90 17.79
CA GLY A 133 -4.73 -7.83 17.51
C GLY A 133 -4.44 -8.02 16.02
N VAL A 134 -4.75 -7.01 15.19
CA VAL A 134 -4.57 -7.09 13.73
C VAL A 134 -3.19 -6.59 13.31
N PRO A 135 -2.60 -7.16 12.24
CA PRO A 135 -1.38 -6.62 11.63
C PRO A 135 -1.58 -5.19 11.13
N ILE A 136 -0.50 -4.39 11.24
CA ILE A 136 -0.47 -3.02 10.75
C ILE A 136 0.75 -2.77 9.87
N ILE A 137 0.53 -2.15 8.72
CA ILE A 137 1.58 -1.67 7.84
C ILE A 137 1.86 -0.20 8.20
N LEU A 138 3.12 0.10 8.48
CA LEU A 138 3.60 1.43 8.85
C LEU A 138 4.42 2.01 7.69
N MET A 139 3.85 2.97 6.96
CA MET A 139 4.52 3.56 5.80
C MET A 139 5.24 4.86 6.14
N HIS A 140 6.52 4.94 5.76
CA HIS A 140 7.29 6.18 5.81
C HIS A 140 6.77 7.22 4.81
N ASN A 141 6.40 8.40 5.31
CA ASN A 141 5.79 9.44 4.49
C ASN A 141 6.26 10.84 4.93
N ARG A 142 6.99 11.56 4.07
CA ARG A 142 7.34 12.98 4.22
C ARG A 142 6.60 13.87 3.21
N SER A 143 5.45 13.43 2.69
CA SER A 143 4.66 14.19 1.72
C SER A 143 4.24 15.56 2.26
N LYS A 144 4.46 16.61 1.46
CA LYS A 144 3.96 17.94 1.72
C LYS A 144 3.34 18.49 0.44
N PRO A 145 2.12 19.07 0.47
CA PRO A 145 1.48 19.63 -0.72
C PRO A 145 2.35 20.69 -1.41
N SER A 146 3.10 21.49 -0.64
CA SER A 146 4.01 22.53 -1.16
C SER A 146 5.22 22.00 -1.94
N SER A 147 5.50 20.70 -1.85
CA SER A 147 6.62 20.04 -2.54
C SER A 147 6.17 19.20 -3.73
N VAL A 148 4.96 19.41 -4.25
CA VAL A 148 4.42 18.66 -5.39
C VAL A 148 4.45 19.51 -6.65
N GLU A 149 5.08 18.98 -7.70
CA GLU A 149 4.94 19.47 -9.08
C GLU A 149 4.01 18.52 -9.83
N LEU A 150 2.99 19.06 -10.50
CA LEU A 150 2.05 18.31 -11.32
C LEU A 150 2.46 18.36 -12.79
N ASN A 151 2.34 17.23 -13.48
CA ASN A 151 2.50 17.11 -14.92
C ASN A 151 1.36 16.26 -15.46
N ASP A 152 0.62 16.76 -16.44
CA ASP A 152 -0.58 16.12 -16.98
C ASP A 152 -0.31 14.73 -17.55
N ARG A 153 0.86 14.50 -18.14
CA ARG A 153 1.24 13.23 -18.76
C ARG A 153 1.93 12.28 -17.78
N LEU A 154 2.82 12.81 -16.94
CA LEU A 154 3.67 11.99 -16.04
C LEU A 154 3.15 11.92 -14.60
N GLY A 155 2.09 12.64 -14.28
CA GLY A 155 1.53 12.73 -12.93
C GLY A 155 2.36 13.59 -11.98
N GLY A 156 1.96 13.62 -10.71
CA GLY A 156 2.65 14.40 -9.69
C GLY A 156 3.98 13.78 -9.25
N ARG A 157 4.97 14.64 -8.97
CA ARG A 157 6.24 14.25 -8.34
C ARG A 157 6.57 15.15 -7.17
N TYR A 158 7.34 14.64 -6.22
CA TYR A 158 7.88 15.45 -5.15
C TYR A 158 9.23 16.04 -5.54
N VAL A 159 9.42 17.33 -5.26
CA VAL A 159 10.64 18.09 -5.49
C VAL A 159 11.06 18.77 -4.19
N GLY A 160 12.36 19.06 -4.04
CA GLY A 160 12.87 19.79 -2.89
C GLY A 160 12.66 19.09 -1.54
N THR A 161 12.43 17.79 -1.52
CA THR A 161 12.33 17.02 -0.27
C THR A 161 13.74 16.77 0.27
N GLU A 162 14.01 17.33 1.45
CA GLU A 162 15.33 17.24 2.07
C GLU A 162 15.45 16.01 2.97
N TYR A 163 16.54 15.27 2.78
CA TYR A 163 17.04 14.22 3.65
C TYR A 163 18.52 14.51 3.92
N GLN A 164 18.97 14.35 5.16
CA GLN A 164 20.40 14.44 5.48
C GLN A 164 21.14 13.21 4.96
N ASP A 165 20.60 12.04 5.29
CA ASP A 165 20.93 10.74 4.71
C ASP A 165 19.61 9.99 4.48
N LEU A 166 19.30 9.68 3.22
CA LEU A 166 18.00 9.11 2.86
C LEU A 166 17.67 7.84 3.65
N LEU A 167 18.61 6.89 3.69
CA LEU A 167 18.36 5.60 4.33
C LEU A 167 18.36 5.69 5.85
N ALA A 168 19.28 6.49 6.43
CA ALA A 168 19.34 6.70 7.86
C ALA A 168 18.06 7.39 8.37
N ASP A 169 17.60 8.43 7.68
CA ASP A 169 16.38 9.16 8.03
C ASP A 169 15.14 8.26 7.94
N VAL A 170 14.99 7.52 6.82
CA VAL A 170 13.85 6.59 6.63
C VAL A 170 13.84 5.50 7.69
N LYS A 171 15.00 4.90 7.99
CA LYS A 171 15.11 3.88 9.05
C LYS A 171 14.75 4.44 10.41
N SER A 172 15.27 5.61 10.76
CA SER A 172 14.99 6.26 12.05
C SER A 172 13.50 6.53 12.23
N GLU A 173 12.84 7.14 11.23
CA GLU A 173 11.42 7.48 11.31
C GLU A 173 10.49 6.25 11.30
N LEU A 174 10.88 5.19 10.59
CA LEU A 174 10.18 3.90 10.68
C LEU A 174 10.29 3.31 12.09
N MET A 175 11.49 3.33 12.68
CA MET A 175 11.69 2.82 14.05
C MET A 175 10.98 3.65 15.11
N GLU A 176 10.87 4.98 14.94
CA GLU A 176 10.00 5.79 15.80
C GLU A 176 8.53 5.36 15.71
N SER A 177 8.07 4.98 14.52
CA SER A 177 6.70 4.50 14.32
C SER A 177 6.50 3.10 14.93
N VAL A 178 7.49 2.24 14.83
CA VAL A 178 7.53 0.96 15.55
C VAL A 178 7.42 1.17 17.06
N GLU A 179 8.17 2.12 17.63
CA GLU A 179 8.08 2.42 19.06
C GLU A 179 6.70 2.97 19.47
N ARG A 180 6.04 3.77 18.60
CA ARG A 180 4.64 4.19 18.82
C ARG A 180 3.70 2.98 18.84
N ALA A 181 3.86 2.07 17.90
CA ALA A 181 3.06 0.84 17.81
C ALA A 181 3.23 -0.04 19.07
N ARG A 182 4.49 -0.29 19.48
CA ARG A 182 4.82 -1.06 20.69
C ARG A 182 4.26 -0.45 21.96
N LYS A 183 4.39 0.87 22.12
CA LYS A 183 3.83 1.60 23.28
C LYS A 183 2.30 1.49 23.35
N ALA A 184 1.63 1.30 22.23
CA ALA A 184 0.19 1.09 22.18
C ALA A 184 -0.22 -0.38 22.44
N GLY A 185 0.75 -1.32 22.52
CA GLY A 185 0.52 -2.73 22.76
C GLY A 185 0.47 -3.60 21.49
N ILE A 186 0.93 -3.09 20.34
CA ILE A 186 1.03 -3.90 19.11
C ILE A 186 2.28 -4.77 19.20
N GLU A 187 2.12 -6.08 19.00
CA GLU A 187 3.21 -7.05 19.03
C GLU A 187 4.11 -6.93 17.78
N ASN A 188 5.40 -7.26 17.92
CA ASN A 188 6.37 -7.09 16.85
C ASN A 188 6.05 -7.89 15.57
N ASP A 189 5.48 -9.08 15.72
CA ASP A 189 5.09 -9.95 14.61
C ASP A 189 3.83 -9.46 13.87
N ARG A 190 3.19 -8.41 14.38
CA ARG A 190 2.05 -7.71 13.77
C ARG A 190 2.45 -6.44 13.04
N ILE A 191 3.74 -6.08 13.02
CA ILE A 191 4.23 -4.86 12.39
C ILE A 191 4.89 -5.20 11.06
N ILE A 192 4.48 -4.49 10.00
CA ILE A 192 5.05 -4.56 8.65
C ILE A 192 5.52 -3.15 8.30
N LEU A 193 6.69 -3.00 7.68
CA LEU A 193 7.23 -1.71 7.29
C LEU A 193 7.09 -1.47 5.79
N ASP A 194 6.77 -0.23 5.41
CA ASP A 194 6.79 0.24 4.02
C ASP A 194 7.72 1.47 3.92
N PRO A 195 8.75 1.45 3.08
CA PRO A 195 9.66 2.58 2.88
C PRO A 195 8.98 3.79 2.25
N GLY A 196 7.75 3.68 1.76
CA GLY A 196 6.95 4.77 1.20
C GLY A 196 7.46 5.28 -0.14
N ILE A 197 7.70 4.39 -1.09
CA ILE A 197 8.05 4.76 -2.46
C ILE A 197 7.00 5.73 -3.03
N GLY A 198 7.42 6.88 -3.55
CA GLY A 198 6.55 7.91 -4.12
C GLY A 198 5.88 8.84 -3.10
N PHE A 199 6.24 8.78 -1.81
CA PHE A 199 5.68 9.64 -0.76
C PHE A 199 6.76 10.55 -0.15
N GLY A 200 6.77 11.83 -0.56
CA GLY A 200 7.75 12.80 -0.11
C GLY A 200 9.20 12.46 -0.49
N LYS A 201 9.40 11.90 -1.68
CA LYS A 201 10.71 11.50 -2.21
C LYS A 201 10.81 11.87 -3.68
N THR A 202 11.96 12.41 -4.07
CA THR A 202 12.28 12.70 -5.47
C THR A 202 12.47 11.42 -6.28
N VAL A 203 12.55 11.54 -7.63
CA VAL A 203 12.78 10.38 -8.51
C VAL A 203 14.08 9.64 -8.15
N PRO A 204 15.25 10.29 -8.01
CA PRO A 204 16.47 9.61 -7.61
C PRO A 204 16.37 8.91 -6.24
N GLN A 205 15.73 9.55 -5.25
CA GLN A 205 15.55 8.98 -3.92
C GLN A 205 14.67 7.71 -3.93
N ASN A 206 13.64 7.66 -4.78
CA ASN A 206 12.84 6.44 -4.94
C ASN A 206 13.66 5.29 -5.54
N LEU A 207 14.48 5.58 -6.56
CA LEU A 207 15.35 4.59 -7.20
C LEU A 207 16.41 4.07 -6.21
N GLU A 208 17.04 4.97 -5.45
CA GLU A 208 18.01 4.60 -4.41
C GLU A 208 17.38 3.72 -3.35
N LEU A 209 16.19 4.07 -2.87
CA LEU A 209 15.50 3.34 -1.81
C LEU A 209 15.16 1.90 -2.24
N ILE A 210 14.71 1.71 -3.48
CA ILE A 210 14.46 0.36 -4.03
C ILE A 210 15.78 -0.42 -4.14
N ASN A 211 16.84 0.19 -4.63
CA ASN A 211 18.14 -0.48 -4.79
C ASN A 211 18.75 -0.90 -3.44
N ARG A 212 18.51 -0.11 -2.38
CA ARG A 212 19.06 -0.34 -1.04
C ARG A 212 18.01 -0.86 -0.03
N LEU A 213 16.91 -1.48 -0.52
CA LEU A 213 15.81 -1.95 0.33
C LEU A 213 16.26 -2.98 1.38
N ASN A 214 17.30 -3.74 1.08
CA ASN A 214 17.92 -4.69 2.03
C ASN A 214 18.40 -4.01 3.34
N GLU A 215 18.73 -2.73 3.32
CA GLU A 215 19.09 -1.98 4.52
C GLU A 215 17.88 -1.66 5.41
N ILE A 216 16.69 -1.51 4.80
CA ILE A 216 15.42 -1.39 5.54
C ILE A 216 15.02 -2.79 6.07
N LYS A 217 15.17 -3.84 5.25
CA LYS A 217 14.90 -5.23 5.66
C LYS A 217 15.75 -5.65 6.87
N ALA A 218 16.95 -5.13 6.99
CA ALA A 218 17.85 -5.38 8.13
C ALA A 218 17.30 -4.86 9.48
N LEU A 219 16.22 -4.06 9.50
CA LEU A 219 15.49 -3.68 10.71
C LEU A 219 14.75 -4.86 11.36
N GLY A 220 14.63 -6.02 10.67
CA GLY A 220 14.06 -7.25 11.21
C GLY A 220 12.56 -7.40 11.08
N TYR A 221 11.89 -6.54 10.28
CA TYR A 221 10.45 -6.59 10.01
C TYR A 221 10.16 -7.08 8.59
N PRO A 222 8.97 -7.63 8.33
CA PRO A 222 8.48 -7.82 6.97
C PRO A 222 8.38 -6.47 6.24
N ILE A 223 8.68 -6.48 4.93
CA ILE A 223 8.68 -5.28 4.11
C ILE A 223 7.59 -5.36 3.04
N LEU A 224 6.72 -4.34 3.01
CA LEU A 224 5.84 -4.06 1.89
C LEU A 224 6.51 -3.06 0.94
N LEU A 225 6.44 -3.33 -0.35
CA LEU A 225 6.91 -2.44 -1.41
C LEU A 225 5.78 -2.12 -2.40
N GLY A 226 5.41 -0.85 -2.52
CA GLY A 226 4.36 -0.38 -3.42
C GLY A 226 4.88 0.51 -4.56
N PRO A 227 5.53 -0.01 -5.62
CA PRO A 227 6.09 0.80 -6.71
C PRO A 227 5.11 1.01 -7.86
N SER A 228 3.98 0.29 -7.90
CA SER A 228 3.12 0.08 -9.05
C SER A 228 2.61 1.38 -9.68
N ARG A 229 2.91 1.58 -10.96
CA ARG A 229 2.49 2.70 -11.81
C ARG A 229 2.86 4.09 -11.28
N LYS A 230 3.74 4.18 -10.27
CA LYS A 230 4.12 5.46 -9.65
C LYS A 230 4.91 6.37 -10.58
N SER A 231 4.84 7.67 -10.30
CA SER A 231 5.39 8.71 -11.19
C SER A 231 6.90 8.62 -11.37
N PHE A 232 7.67 8.10 -10.39
CA PHE A 232 9.10 7.92 -10.56
C PHE A 232 9.45 7.03 -11.76
N ILE A 233 8.62 5.99 -12.06
CA ILE A 233 8.75 5.16 -13.26
C ILE A 233 8.46 6.01 -14.51
N GLY A 234 7.38 6.80 -14.46
CA GLY A 234 7.00 7.67 -15.57
C GLY A 234 8.08 8.69 -15.91
N TYR A 235 8.69 9.33 -14.91
CA TYR A 235 9.77 10.29 -15.12
C TYR A 235 11.08 9.62 -15.55
N THR A 236 11.34 8.37 -15.17
CA THR A 236 12.53 7.62 -15.59
C THR A 236 12.44 7.15 -17.05
N LEU A 237 11.25 6.70 -17.47
CA LEU A 237 11.04 6.10 -18.80
C LEU A 237 10.36 7.05 -19.78
N ASP A 238 9.95 8.24 -19.35
CA ASP A 238 9.14 9.21 -20.11
C ASP A 238 7.80 8.60 -20.58
N LEU A 239 7.09 7.87 -19.68
CA LEU A 239 5.86 7.14 -20.02
C LEU A 239 4.65 7.61 -19.17
N PRO A 240 3.44 7.70 -19.75
CA PRO A 240 2.20 7.95 -19.03
C PRO A 240 1.85 6.77 -18.10
N THR A 241 0.90 7.00 -17.18
CA THR A 241 0.57 6.04 -16.10
C THR A 241 0.16 4.65 -16.61
N ASN A 242 -0.56 4.58 -17.72
CA ASN A 242 -1.05 3.33 -18.32
C ASN A 242 0.01 2.53 -19.10
N GLN A 243 1.24 3.04 -19.22
CA GLN A 243 2.36 2.40 -19.94
C GLN A 243 3.55 2.09 -19.01
N ARG A 244 3.30 1.83 -17.71
CA ARG A 244 4.36 1.63 -16.70
C ARG A 244 4.47 0.19 -16.21
N LEU A 245 3.90 -0.77 -16.94
CA LEU A 245 3.89 -2.17 -16.54
C LEU A 245 5.29 -2.74 -16.40
N GLU A 246 6.14 -2.57 -17.42
CA GLU A 246 7.51 -3.09 -17.45
C GLU A 246 8.38 -2.43 -16.37
N GLY A 247 8.24 -1.10 -16.19
CA GLY A 247 8.94 -0.38 -15.13
C GLY A 247 8.48 -0.80 -13.73
N THR A 248 7.19 -1.12 -13.58
CA THR A 248 6.68 -1.71 -12.34
C THR A 248 7.29 -3.08 -12.11
N GLY A 249 7.31 -3.96 -13.14
CA GLY A 249 7.88 -5.31 -13.04
C GLY A 249 9.36 -5.29 -12.68
N ALA A 250 10.15 -4.41 -13.30
CA ALA A 250 11.56 -4.22 -12.96
C ALA A 250 11.74 -3.78 -11.50
N SER A 251 10.93 -2.81 -11.03
CA SER A 251 10.98 -2.31 -9.65
C SER A 251 10.58 -3.40 -8.64
N VAL A 252 9.57 -4.21 -8.97
CA VAL A 252 9.12 -5.36 -8.17
C VAL A 252 10.22 -6.41 -8.08
N ALA A 253 10.81 -6.82 -9.22
CA ALA A 253 11.85 -7.84 -9.24
C ALA A 253 13.08 -7.44 -8.40
N ILE A 254 13.57 -6.20 -8.57
CA ILE A 254 14.68 -5.68 -7.75
C ILE A 254 14.29 -5.60 -6.29
N GLY A 255 13.07 -5.12 -5.98
CA GLY A 255 12.58 -5.04 -4.60
C GLY A 255 12.54 -6.41 -3.90
N ILE A 256 12.05 -7.44 -4.57
CA ILE A 256 12.03 -8.83 -4.07
C ILE A 256 13.45 -9.34 -3.85
N ALA A 257 14.36 -9.13 -4.80
CA ALA A 257 15.76 -9.50 -4.66
C ALA A 257 16.47 -8.75 -3.52
N ARG A 258 15.96 -7.60 -3.11
CA ARG A 258 16.42 -6.79 -1.97
C ARG A 258 15.63 -7.03 -0.67
N GLY A 259 14.71 -8.01 -0.64
CA GLY A 259 14.05 -8.48 0.58
C GLY A 259 12.63 -8.00 0.81
N ALA A 260 11.92 -7.50 -0.22
CA ALA A 260 10.48 -7.28 -0.11
C ALA A 260 9.75 -8.61 0.14
N ASP A 261 8.83 -8.61 1.11
CA ASP A 261 7.99 -9.75 1.45
C ASP A 261 6.59 -9.64 0.83
N ILE A 262 6.13 -8.40 0.64
CA ILE A 262 4.84 -8.08 0.02
C ILE A 262 5.06 -7.06 -1.08
N VAL A 263 4.41 -7.23 -2.22
CA VAL A 263 4.37 -6.22 -3.28
C VAL A 263 2.93 -5.75 -3.51
N ARG A 264 2.70 -4.42 -3.42
CA ARG A 264 1.40 -3.79 -3.58
C ARG A 264 1.26 -3.25 -5.00
N VAL A 265 0.29 -3.82 -5.76
CA VAL A 265 0.25 -3.68 -7.22
C VAL A 265 -1.17 -3.52 -7.77
N HIS A 266 -1.28 -2.86 -8.96
CA HIS A 266 -2.52 -2.77 -9.73
C HIS A 266 -2.68 -3.94 -10.72
N ASP A 267 -1.57 -4.39 -11.33
CA ASP A 267 -1.52 -5.41 -12.38
C ASP A 267 -1.18 -6.77 -11.75
N VAL A 268 -2.16 -7.38 -11.07
CA VAL A 268 -1.94 -8.56 -10.22
C VAL A 268 -1.38 -9.72 -11.03
N GLU A 269 -2.00 -10.10 -12.15
CA GLU A 269 -1.57 -11.25 -12.94
C GLU A 269 -0.11 -11.14 -13.39
N ALA A 270 0.26 -9.99 -13.97
CA ALA A 270 1.62 -9.76 -14.45
C ALA A 270 2.64 -9.76 -13.30
N MET A 271 2.30 -9.10 -12.17
CA MET A 271 3.21 -9.02 -11.02
C MET A 271 3.30 -10.33 -10.25
N THR A 272 2.26 -11.16 -10.23
CA THR A 272 2.32 -12.54 -9.71
C THR A 272 3.34 -13.38 -10.50
N ARG A 273 3.36 -13.26 -11.81
CA ARG A 273 4.35 -13.95 -12.67
C ARG A 273 5.77 -13.43 -12.43
N VAL A 274 5.94 -12.11 -12.31
CA VAL A 274 7.23 -11.48 -11.97
C VAL A 274 7.71 -11.96 -10.60
N ALA A 275 6.84 -11.96 -9.58
CA ALA A 275 7.20 -12.39 -8.24
C ALA A 275 7.60 -13.87 -8.21
N LYS A 276 6.81 -14.75 -8.81
CA LYS A 276 7.13 -16.20 -8.89
C LYS A 276 8.48 -16.45 -9.55
N MET A 277 8.78 -15.75 -10.67
CA MET A 277 10.06 -15.91 -11.36
C MET A 277 11.21 -15.36 -10.54
N THR A 278 11.04 -14.21 -9.90
CA THR A 278 12.07 -13.60 -9.06
C THR A 278 12.33 -14.46 -7.81
N ASP A 279 11.28 -14.95 -7.13
CA ASP A 279 11.43 -15.85 -5.98
C ASP A 279 12.20 -17.12 -6.36
N ALA A 280 11.90 -17.71 -7.52
CA ALA A 280 12.64 -18.89 -8.02
C ALA A 280 14.13 -18.61 -8.27
N ILE A 281 14.51 -17.35 -8.53
CA ILE A 281 15.91 -16.95 -8.72
C ILE A 281 16.62 -16.70 -7.36
N VAL A 282 15.91 -16.09 -6.38
CA VAL A 282 16.56 -15.53 -5.18
C VAL A 282 16.24 -16.27 -3.88
N ARG A 283 15.22 -17.12 -3.85
CA ARG A 283 14.76 -17.88 -2.67
C ARG A 283 14.86 -19.40 -2.91
N HIS A 284 16.05 -19.93 -3.06
CA HIS A 284 16.32 -21.38 -3.23
C HIS A 284 17.24 -21.92 -2.17
#